data_cfde436304ca298c92357b5f98ed66b8
#
_entry.id   cfde436304ca298c92357b5f98ed66b8
#
_cell.length_a   1.000
_cell.length_b   1.000
_cell.length_c   1.000
_cell.angle_alpha   90.00
_cell.angle_beta   90.00
_cell.angle_gamma   90.00
#
_symmetry.space_group_name_H-M   'P 1'
#
loop_
_entity.id
_entity.type
_entity.pdbx_description
1 polymer ?
#
loop_
_entity_poly.entity_id
_entity_poly.type
_entity_poly.pdbx_seq_one_letter_code
_entity_poly.pdbx_strand_id
1 'polypeptide(L)'
;KELWGAAMLYRRMKKLPIDLSILGFGCMRLPVKKDGNIDEEQATAMIRYAIDHGVNYVDTAYPYHNGESEPFVGRALQNGYRDKVYLATKLPSWLITSRSDMDHYLDEQLKRLQTDHIDFYLVHGLMKPFWENLKALNVTGFLEDAIDDGRIKYAGFSFHDELSLFKEIVDGYDWTFCQIQYNFMDEQYQAGTEGLRYAADRGLGIVVMEPLRGGMLTKDIPSINRIWERASVHRSPIEWALRWVWNHPEATVVLSGMSDYKQVRENLVYAENALPNSLSSEDLALFGEAEAEYKRRIQIPCTGCRYCMPCPSNVSIPECFEFYNQGCMFDAPEVAKFNYAWVGAFGSPGFASQCQECGECEEKCPQGISIPEQLKKVA
;
A
#
# COMPACT_ATOMS: atom_id res chain seq x y z
N LYS A 1 33.01 0.01 8.51
CA LYS A 1 33.17 1.09 7.52
C LYS A 1 31.79 1.66 7.26
N GLU A 2 31.58 2.87 7.68
CA GLU A 2 30.39 3.66 7.35
C GLU A 2 30.43 3.93 5.84
N LEU A 3 29.45 3.37 5.12
CA LEU A 3 29.23 3.61 3.69
C LEU A 3 28.47 4.95 3.56
N TRP A 4 29.17 6.05 3.68
CA TRP A 4 28.64 7.41 3.48
C TRP A 4 29.08 7.90 2.11
N GLY A 5 28.18 8.19 1.20
CA GLY A 5 28.61 8.81 -0.05
C GLY A 5 27.61 9.08 -1.14
N ALA A 6 26.42 8.54 -1.16
CA ALA A 6 25.43 8.91 -2.17
C ALA A 6 24.24 9.64 -1.52
N ALA A 7 23.71 10.65 -2.20
CA ALA A 7 22.60 11.45 -1.71
C ALA A 7 21.26 10.79 -2.08
N MET A 8 20.23 10.97 -1.23
CA MET A 8 18.85 10.60 -1.55
C MET A 8 18.47 11.15 -2.92
N LEU A 9 17.84 10.31 -3.74
CA LEU A 9 17.29 10.75 -5.01
C LEU A 9 15.90 11.37 -4.82
N TYR A 10 15.60 12.37 -5.63
CA TYR A 10 14.31 13.07 -5.59
C TYR A 10 13.63 13.02 -6.95
N ARG A 11 12.29 13.03 -6.94
CA ARG A 11 11.46 13.13 -8.14
C ARG A 11 10.46 14.26 -8.00
N ARG A 12 10.29 15.01 -9.08
CA ARG A 12 9.33 16.12 -9.14
C ARG A 12 7.92 15.61 -9.45
N MET A 13 6.94 16.07 -8.69
CA MET A 13 5.55 15.94 -9.11
C MET A 13 5.27 16.89 -10.28
N LYS A 14 4.63 16.37 -11.36
CA LYS A 14 4.44 17.15 -12.59
C LYS A 14 3.64 18.46 -12.36
N LYS A 15 2.61 18.44 -11.51
CA LYS A 15 1.76 19.61 -11.22
C LYS A 15 2.37 20.57 -10.18
N LEU A 16 3.42 20.17 -9.47
CA LEU A 16 3.97 20.93 -8.35
C LEU A 16 5.46 21.22 -8.51
N PRO A 17 5.92 22.40 -8.11
CA PRO A 17 7.35 22.76 -8.14
C PRO A 17 8.11 22.19 -6.93
N ILE A 18 7.78 20.98 -6.49
CA ILE A 18 8.39 20.32 -5.34
C ILE A 18 9.06 19.03 -5.73
N ASP A 19 10.17 18.73 -5.08
CA ASP A 19 10.94 17.51 -5.25
C ASP A 19 10.76 16.63 -4.01
N LEU A 20 10.21 15.42 -4.20
CA LEU A 20 9.98 14.44 -3.15
C LEU A 20 11.03 13.33 -3.20
N SER A 21 11.49 12.89 -2.03
CA SER A 21 12.38 11.72 -1.94
C SER A 21 11.70 10.50 -2.55
N ILE A 22 12.45 9.72 -3.33
CA ILE A 22 11.90 8.52 -3.96
C ILE A 22 11.49 7.44 -2.95
N LEU A 23 12.05 7.49 -1.73
CA LEU A 23 11.65 6.70 -0.58
C LEU A 23 10.80 7.59 0.35
N GLY A 24 9.59 7.15 0.67
CA GLY A 24 8.73 7.74 1.70
C GLY A 24 8.67 6.86 2.95
N PHE A 25 8.54 7.49 4.12
CA PHE A 25 8.39 6.79 5.39
C PHE A 25 6.91 6.51 5.68
N GLY A 26 6.49 5.24 5.56
CA GLY A 26 5.14 4.79 5.89
C GLY A 26 4.99 4.42 7.36
N CYS A 27 4.04 5.03 8.07
CA CYS A 27 3.83 4.83 9.51
C CYS A 27 2.81 3.72 9.86
N MET A 28 2.44 2.86 8.91
CA MET A 28 1.52 1.75 9.16
C MET A 28 2.17 0.59 9.94
N ARG A 29 3.48 0.44 9.87
CA ARG A 29 4.24 -0.69 10.43
C ARG A 29 5.36 -0.23 11.37
N LEU A 30 5.07 0.77 12.20
CA LEU A 30 6.02 1.23 13.22
C LEU A 30 6.38 0.09 14.19
N PRO A 31 7.58 0.11 14.79
CA PRO A 31 7.94 -0.85 15.81
C PRO A 31 6.97 -0.80 16.98
N VAL A 32 6.61 -1.96 17.50
CA VAL A 32 5.67 -2.09 18.63
C VAL A 32 6.32 -2.85 19.78
N LYS A 33 5.94 -2.49 20.98
CA LYS A 33 6.30 -3.20 22.21
C LYS A 33 5.49 -4.50 22.34
N LYS A 34 5.82 -5.32 23.34
CA LYS A 34 5.12 -6.59 23.61
C LYS A 34 3.63 -6.41 23.93
N ASP A 35 3.22 -5.26 24.40
CA ASP A 35 1.84 -4.90 24.69
C ASP A 35 1.04 -4.41 23.45
N GLY A 36 1.69 -4.36 22.27
CA GLY A 36 1.09 -3.92 21.01
C GLY A 36 1.14 -2.40 20.78
N ASN A 37 1.57 -1.61 21.77
CA ASN A 37 1.72 -0.17 21.62
C ASN A 37 2.97 0.19 20.82
N ILE A 38 2.96 1.34 20.14
CA ILE A 38 4.13 1.86 19.41
C ILE A 38 5.33 1.98 20.36
N ASP A 39 6.49 1.48 19.95
CA ASP A 39 7.74 1.79 20.62
C ASP A 39 8.21 3.17 20.17
N GLU A 40 7.70 4.19 20.87
CA GLU A 40 7.89 5.61 20.49
C GLU A 40 9.37 6.02 20.46
N GLU A 41 10.20 5.48 21.33
CA GLU A 41 11.64 5.80 21.35
C GLU A 41 12.30 5.31 20.07
N GLN A 42 12.11 4.02 19.75
CA GLN A 42 12.67 3.42 18.54
C GLN A 42 12.06 4.05 17.28
N ALA A 43 10.74 4.19 17.23
CA ALA A 43 10.03 4.76 16.06
C ALA A 43 10.44 6.21 15.80
N THR A 44 10.59 7.05 16.84
CA THR A 44 11.06 8.43 16.69
C THR A 44 12.50 8.47 16.16
N ALA A 45 13.39 7.63 16.70
CA ALA A 45 14.76 7.56 16.23
C ALA A 45 14.83 7.14 14.73
N MET A 46 14.00 6.17 14.31
CA MET A 46 13.92 5.71 12.93
C MET A 46 13.41 6.79 11.97
N ILE A 47 12.30 7.46 12.31
CA ILE A 47 11.73 8.54 11.48
C ILE A 47 12.73 9.68 11.32
N ARG A 48 13.30 10.18 12.42
CA ARG A 48 14.26 11.28 12.39
C ARG A 48 15.53 10.90 11.65
N TYR A 49 16.03 9.69 11.83
CA TYR A 49 17.18 9.20 11.07
C TYR A 49 16.90 9.21 9.56
N ALA A 50 15.75 8.73 9.12
CA ALA A 50 15.35 8.76 7.72
C ALA A 50 15.28 10.20 7.17
N ILE A 51 14.69 11.12 7.94
CA ILE A 51 14.60 12.56 7.57
C ILE A 51 15.99 13.19 7.47
N ASP A 52 16.86 12.95 8.43
CA ASP A 52 18.24 13.49 8.43
C ASP A 52 19.09 12.89 7.29
N HIS A 53 18.64 11.77 6.67
CA HIS A 53 19.24 11.17 5.47
C HIS A 53 18.44 11.44 4.19
N GLY A 54 17.59 12.47 4.18
CA GLY A 54 16.98 13.03 2.99
C GLY A 54 15.57 12.57 2.68
N VAL A 55 14.96 11.68 3.48
CA VAL A 55 13.53 11.38 3.33
C VAL A 55 12.72 12.62 3.72
N ASN A 56 11.88 13.09 2.79
CA ASN A 56 11.04 14.26 3.01
C ASN A 56 9.53 13.99 2.83
N TYR A 57 9.10 12.74 2.76
CA TYR A 57 7.69 12.36 2.69
C TYR A 57 7.36 11.37 3.80
N VAL A 58 6.46 11.76 4.71
CA VAL A 58 6.01 10.93 5.85
C VAL A 58 4.51 10.69 5.70
N ASP A 59 4.12 9.41 5.64
CA ASP A 59 2.73 8.98 5.42
C ASP A 59 2.16 8.28 6.65
N THR A 60 1.01 8.75 7.10
CA THR A 60 0.21 8.11 8.16
C THR A 60 -1.27 8.01 7.75
N ALA A 61 -2.12 7.51 8.64
CA ALA A 61 -3.56 7.51 8.47
C ALA A 61 -4.28 7.36 9.81
N TYR A 62 -5.55 7.78 9.83
CA TYR A 62 -6.43 7.75 10.99
C TYR A 62 -6.48 6.39 11.73
N PRO A 63 -6.64 5.23 11.03
CA PRO A 63 -6.78 3.93 11.72
C PRO A 63 -5.45 3.27 12.10
N TYR A 64 -4.30 3.79 11.66
CA TYR A 64 -3.02 3.10 11.89
C TYR A 64 -2.69 2.99 13.36
N HIS A 65 -2.21 1.81 13.78
CA HIS A 65 -1.94 1.48 15.17
C HIS A 65 -3.13 1.78 16.10
N ASN A 66 -4.34 1.36 15.70
CA ASN A 66 -5.58 1.60 16.44
C ASN A 66 -5.86 3.09 16.73
N GLY A 67 -5.44 3.98 15.83
CA GLY A 67 -5.59 5.43 15.95
C GLY A 67 -4.43 6.16 16.63
N GLU A 68 -3.40 5.44 17.10
CA GLU A 68 -2.27 6.03 17.81
C GLU A 68 -1.15 6.55 16.88
N SER A 69 -1.19 6.23 15.58
CA SER A 69 -0.12 6.64 14.65
C SER A 69 -0.07 8.15 14.45
N GLU A 70 -1.20 8.83 14.23
CA GLU A 70 -1.23 10.29 14.05
C GLU A 70 -0.73 11.05 15.30
N PRO A 71 -1.22 10.75 16.54
CA PRO A 71 -0.69 11.40 17.74
C PRO A 71 0.82 11.16 17.93
N PHE A 72 1.29 9.95 17.65
CA PHE A 72 2.72 9.63 17.71
C PHE A 72 3.53 10.43 16.67
N VAL A 73 3.11 10.45 15.39
CA VAL A 73 3.80 11.20 14.33
C VAL A 73 3.88 12.69 14.67
N GLY A 74 2.78 13.26 15.21
CA GLY A 74 2.79 14.64 15.70
C GLY A 74 3.89 14.90 16.72
N ARG A 75 4.09 14.00 17.70
CA ARG A 75 5.19 14.09 18.68
C ARG A 75 6.58 13.87 18.03
N ALA A 76 6.69 12.88 17.15
CA ALA A 76 7.95 12.54 16.51
C ALA A 76 8.51 13.67 15.63
N LEU A 77 7.62 14.46 14.99
CA LEU A 77 7.98 15.57 14.13
C LEU A 77 8.23 16.91 14.88
N GLN A 78 8.16 16.94 16.20
CA GLN A 78 8.53 18.14 16.97
C GLN A 78 10.01 18.49 16.83
N ASN A 79 10.40 19.65 17.36
CA ASN A 79 11.78 20.16 17.36
C ASN A 79 12.34 20.43 15.95
N GLY A 80 11.50 21.01 15.06
CA GLY A 80 11.89 21.44 13.72
C GLY A 80 11.90 20.31 12.66
N TYR A 81 11.46 19.08 13.00
CA TYR A 81 11.34 18.01 12.00
C TYR A 81 10.12 18.17 11.12
N ARG A 82 9.03 18.79 11.62
CA ARG A 82 7.82 19.06 10.82
C ARG A 82 8.13 19.89 9.57
N ASP A 83 8.99 20.86 9.68
CA ASP A 83 9.37 21.77 8.58
C ASP A 83 10.29 21.12 7.53
N LYS A 84 10.86 19.97 7.85
CA LYS A 84 11.75 19.22 6.94
C LYS A 84 10.99 18.23 6.04
N VAL A 85 9.69 18.03 6.27
CA VAL A 85 8.92 16.98 5.59
C VAL A 85 7.61 17.49 5.03
N TYR A 86 7.16 16.82 3.98
CA TYR A 86 5.79 16.83 3.52
C TYR A 86 5.02 15.73 4.25
N LEU A 87 4.04 16.13 5.06
CA LEU A 87 3.23 15.24 5.87
C LEU A 87 1.97 14.82 5.13
N ALA A 88 1.72 13.51 5.05
CA ALA A 88 0.53 12.93 4.46
C ALA A 88 -0.32 12.21 5.50
N THR A 89 -1.63 12.48 5.51
CA THR A 89 -2.64 11.65 6.18
C THR A 89 -3.93 11.59 5.36
N LYS A 90 -4.95 10.86 5.85
CA LYS A 90 -6.05 10.43 5.01
C LYS A 90 -7.41 10.57 5.70
N LEU A 91 -8.41 11.12 5.01
CA LEU A 91 -9.82 11.16 5.43
C LEU A 91 -10.35 9.72 5.55
N PRO A 92 -10.87 9.28 6.70
CA PRO A 92 -11.39 7.93 6.87
C PRO A 92 -12.75 7.73 6.15
N SER A 93 -12.73 7.40 4.88
CA SER A 93 -13.88 7.33 3.97
C SER A 93 -15.07 6.53 4.50
N TRP A 94 -14.80 5.43 5.22
CA TRP A 94 -15.81 4.53 5.81
C TRP A 94 -16.51 5.08 7.04
N LEU A 95 -16.03 6.19 7.61
CA LEU A 95 -16.63 6.86 8.79
C LEU A 95 -17.46 8.08 8.39
N ILE A 96 -17.46 8.47 7.11
CA ILE A 96 -18.15 9.66 6.63
C ILE A 96 -19.61 9.34 6.34
N THR A 97 -20.49 9.96 7.10
CA THR A 97 -21.96 9.83 6.96
C THR A 97 -22.63 11.15 6.60
N SER A 98 -21.94 12.27 6.81
CA SER A 98 -22.40 13.62 6.47
C SER A 98 -21.26 14.49 5.96
N ARG A 99 -21.61 15.63 5.31
CA ARG A 99 -20.60 16.61 4.86
C ARG A 99 -19.77 17.16 6.03
N SER A 100 -20.39 17.40 7.18
CA SER A 100 -19.72 17.94 8.37
C SER A 100 -18.72 16.96 9.01
N ASP A 101 -18.87 15.64 8.78
CA ASP A 101 -17.91 14.68 9.29
C ASP A 101 -16.52 14.87 8.69
N MET A 102 -16.45 15.33 7.43
CA MET A 102 -15.16 15.56 6.75
C MET A 102 -14.36 16.66 7.45
N ASP A 103 -14.99 17.78 7.79
CA ASP A 103 -14.36 18.85 8.55
C ASP A 103 -13.98 18.40 9.96
N HIS A 104 -14.89 17.65 10.62
CA HIS A 104 -14.63 17.10 11.96
C HIS A 104 -13.37 16.23 12.00
N TYR A 105 -13.24 15.27 11.06
CA TYR A 105 -12.06 14.40 11.02
C TYR A 105 -10.79 15.15 10.63
N LEU A 106 -10.84 16.09 9.69
CA LEU A 106 -9.67 16.90 9.34
C LEU A 106 -9.19 17.72 10.54
N ASP A 107 -10.10 18.38 11.26
CA ASP A 107 -9.76 19.17 12.45
C ASP A 107 -9.20 18.29 13.59
N GLU A 108 -9.74 17.08 13.77
CA GLU A 108 -9.20 16.11 14.71
C GLU A 108 -7.80 15.66 14.32
N GLN A 109 -7.55 15.37 13.04
CA GLN A 109 -6.25 14.95 12.52
C GLN A 109 -5.19 16.05 12.68
N LEU A 110 -5.53 17.31 12.43
CA LEU A 110 -4.63 18.45 12.69
C LEU A 110 -4.21 18.52 14.16
N LYS A 111 -5.16 18.31 15.08
CA LYS A 111 -4.87 18.25 16.53
C LYS A 111 -3.98 17.07 16.91
N ARG A 112 -4.29 15.88 16.37
CA ARG A 112 -3.49 14.65 16.62
C ARG A 112 -2.06 14.81 16.12
N LEU A 113 -1.89 15.36 14.91
CA LEU A 113 -0.60 15.59 14.27
C LEU A 113 0.13 16.82 14.80
N GLN A 114 -0.52 17.63 15.67
CA GLN A 114 0.06 18.84 16.28
C GLN A 114 0.63 19.82 15.25
N THR A 115 -0.13 20.04 14.17
CA THR A 115 0.23 20.90 13.04
C THR A 115 -0.97 21.75 12.62
N ASP A 116 -0.72 22.90 12.02
CA ASP A 116 -1.75 23.79 11.48
C ASP A 116 -2.20 23.43 10.07
N HIS A 117 -1.41 22.59 9.36
CA HIS A 117 -1.76 22.13 8.02
C HIS A 117 -1.22 20.72 7.74
N ILE A 118 -1.85 20.06 6.76
CA ILE A 118 -1.39 18.80 6.17
C ILE A 118 -0.95 19.07 4.74
N ASP A 119 0.24 18.63 4.35
CA ASP A 119 0.75 18.89 3.00
C ASP A 119 0.00 18.05 1.95
N PHE A 120 -0.13 16.74 2.17
CA PHE A 120 -0.76 15.81 1.26
C PHE A 120 -1.94 15.12 1.94
N TYR A 121 -3.16 15.51 1.57
CA TYR A 121 -4.38 14.95 2.15
C TYR A 121 -5.08 14.02 1.17
N LEU A 122 -5.27 12.76 1.59
CA LEU A 122 -5.87 11.74 0.74
C LEU A 122 -7.30 11.42 1.16
N VAL A 123 -8.17 11.18 0.20
CA VAL A 123 -9.41 10.44 0.45
C VAL A 123 -9.06 8.96 0.55
N HIS A 124 -9.27 8.34 1.71
CA HIS A 124 -8.66 7.05 2.08
C HIS A 124 -9.36 5.85 1.48
N GLY A 125 -8.59 4.97 0.84
CA GLY A 125 -9.02 3.62 0.47
C GLY A 125 -10.26 3.59 -0.42
N LEU A 126 -10.29 4.42 -1.47
CA LEU A 126 -11.44 4.52 -2.32
C LEU A 126 -11.76 3.19 -3.00
N MET A 127 -12.98 2.74 -2.74
CA MET A 127 -13.72 1.69 -3.40
C MET A 127 -15.07 2.25 -3.82
N LYS A 128 -15.77 1.58 -4.74
CA LYS A 128 -17.01 2.06 -5.33
C LYS A 128 -18.05 2.56 -4.30
N PRO A 129 -18.39 1.81 -3.22
CA PRO A 129 -19.39 2.29 -2.25
C PRO A 129 -18.96 3.57 -1.54
N PHE A 130 -17.67 3.70 -1.20
CA PHE A 130 -17.16 4.89 -0.54
C PHE A 130 -17.14 6.09 -1.48
N TRP A 131 -16.72 5.89 -2.73
CA TRP A 131 -16.68 6.94 -3.72
C TRP A 131 -18.08 7.50 -4.04
N GLU A 132 -19.07 6.61 -4.22
CA GLU A 132 -20.46 7.02 -4.47
C GLU A 132 -21.03 7.84 -3.30
N ASN A 133 -20.81 7.39 -2.05
CA ASN A 133 -21.23 8.13 -0.86
C ASN A 133 -20.54 9.51 -0.76
N LEU A 134 -19.23 9.55 -0.93
CA LEU A 134 -18.45 10.78 -0.81
C LEU A 134 -18.78 11.79 -1.91
N LYS A 135 -19.05 11.33 -3.15
CA LYS A 135 -19.55 12.18 -4.23
C LYS A 135 -20.91 12.82 -3.84
N ALA A 136 -21.82 12.01 -3.30
CA ALA A 136 -23.15 12.50 -2.87
C ALA A 136 -23.05 13.53 -1.74
N LEU A 137 -22.01 13.44 -0.91
CA LEU A 137 -21.70 14.37 0.18
C LEU A 137 -20.80 15.54 -0.23
N ASN A 138 -20.54 15.71 -1.53
CA ASN A 138 -19.70 16.79 -2.09
C ASN A 138 -18.26 16.82 -1.52
N VAL A 139 -17.57 15.68 -1.57
CA VAL A 139 -16.18 15.57 -1.08
C VAL A 139 -15.22 16.53 -1.80
N THR A 140 -15.42 16.79 -3.10
CA THR A 140 -14.58 17.73 -3.87
C THR A 140 -14.72 19.15 -3.37
N GLY A 141 -15.94 19.62 -3.07
CA GLY A 141 -16.15 20.93 -2.44
C GLY A 141 -15.53 21.02 -1.05
N PHE A 142 -15.52 19.92 -0.26
CA PHE A 142 -14.79 19.89 1.01
C PHE A 142 -13.28 20.08 0.81
N LEU A 143 -12.70 19.40 -0.19
CA LEU A 143 -11.27 19.51 -0.46
C LEU A 143 -10.89 20.93 -0.91
N GLU A 144 -11.73 21.57 -1.74
CA GLU A 144 -11.54 22.96 -2.17
C GLU A 144 -11.59 23.91 -0.97
N ASP A 145 -12.62 23.81 -0.11
CA ASP A 145 -12.76 24.61 1.11
C ASP A 145 -11.50 24.45 2.01
N ALA A 146 -11.03 23.22 2.20
CA ALA A 146 -9.88 22.92 3.05
C ALA A 146 -8.53 23.39 2.46
N ILE A 147 -8.42 23.48 1.13
CA ILE A 147 -7.27 24.08 0.45
C ILE A 147 -7.32 25.61 0.61
N ASP A 148 -8.49 26.21 0.38
CA ASP A 148 -8.69 27.66 0.42
C ASP A 148 -8.45 28.22 1.82
N ASP A 149 -8.85 27.51 2.88
CA ASP A 149 -8.62 27.91 4.28
C ASP A 149 -7.23 27.51 4.82
N GLY A 150 -6.45 26.77 4.03
CA GLY A 150 -5.06 26.42 4.32
C GLY A 150 -4.87 25.23 5.23
N ARG A 151 -5.93 24.48 5.62
CA ARG A 151 -5.81 23.26 6.41
C ARG A 151 -5.11 22.12 5.67
N ILE A 152 -5.25 22.07 4.34
CA ILE A 152 -4.50 21.14 3.48
C ILE A 152 -3.86 21.91 2.32
N LYS A 153 -2.73 21.38 1.79
CA LYS A 153 -2.09 22.00 0.61
C LYS A 153 -2.46 21.29 -0.69
N TYR A 154 -2.43 19.95 -0.71
CA TYR A 154 -2.62 19.16 -1.91
C TYR A 154 -3.60 18.03 -1.65
N ALA A 155 -4.61 17.90 -2.52
CA ALA A 155 -5.61 16.86 -2.45
C ALA A 155 -5.26 15.67 -3.33
N GLY A 156 -5.43 14.46 -2.79
CA GLY A 156 -5.24 13.20 -3.48
C GLY A 156 -6.19 12.12 -2.97
N PHE A 157 -5.97 10.91 -3.42
CA PHE A 157 -6.72 9.75 -2.95
C PHE A 157 -5.87 8.49 -2.91
N SER A 158 -6.21 7.53 -2.05
CA SER A 158 -5.68 6.17 -2.11
C SER A 158 -6.77 5.21 -2.61
N PHE A 159 -6.36 4.16 -3.31
CA PHE A 159 -7.27 3.36 -4.13
C PHE A 159 -7.10 1.85 -3.93
N HIS A 160 -8.26 1.13 -3.86
CA HIS A 160 -8.32 -0.32 -3.68
C HIS A 160 -9.51 -0.97 -4.41
N ASP A 161 -9.70 -0.69 -5.71
CA ASP A 161 -10.79 -1.27 -6.49
C ASP A 161 -10.34 -1.54 -7.95
N GLU A 162 -11.24 -1.75 -8.87
CA GLU A 162 -10.97 -2.06 -10.26
C GLU A 162 -10.53 -0.83 -11.08
N LEU A 163 -9.74 -1.06 -12.13
CA LEU A 163 -9.18 -0.03 -13.02
C LEU A 163 -10.23 0.92 -13.61
N SER A 164 -11.43 0.43 -13.91
CA SER A 164 -12.51 1.27 -14.45
C SER A 164 -12.92 2.37 -13.49
N LEU A 165 -13.07 2.03 -12.22
CA LEU A 165 -13.36 3.01 -11.16
C LEU A 165 -12.17 3.93 -10.91
N PHE A 166 -10.94 3.42 -10.97
CA PHE A 166 -9.74 4.26 -10.86
C PHE A 166 -9.74 5.40 -11.87
N LYS A 167 -10.04 5.08 -13.15
CA LYS A 167 -10.11 6.07 -14.21
C LYS A 167 -11.24 7.08 -13.99
N GLU A 168 -12.42 6.61 -13.55
CA GLU A 168 -13.55 7.50 -13.18
C GLU A 168 -13.13 8.51 -12.10
N ILE A 169 -12.45 8.03 -11.05
CA ILE A 169 -11.99 8.90 -9.96
C ILE A 169 -10.93 9.90 -10.45
N VAL A 170 -9.95 9.43 -11.21
CA VAL A 170 -8.90 10.30 -11.77
C VAL A 170 -9.48 11.42 -12.63
N ASP A 171 -10.49 11.12 -13.44
CA ASP A 171 -11.16 12.11 -14.31
C ASP A 171 -12.19 12.97 -13.55
N GLY A 172 -12.59 12.57 -12.35
CA GLY A 172 -13.68 13.19 -11.59
C GLY A 172 -13.32 14.48 -10.85
N TYR A 173 -12.04 14.79 -10.70
CA TYR A 173 -11.55 15.98 -10.00
C TYR A 173 -10.11 16.33 -10.45
N ASP A 174 -9.69 17.58 -10.23
CA ASP A 174 -8.31 17.99 -10.54
C ASP A 174 -7.32 17.57 -9.44
N TRP A 175 -7.19 16.26 -9.24
CA TRP A 175 -6.29 15.68 -8.26
C TRP A 175 -4.84 16.09 -8.49
N THR A 176 -4.12 16.35 -7.40
CA THR A 176 -2.68 16.61 -7.45
C THR A 176 -1.90 15.30 -7.53
N PHE A 177 -2.36 14.27 -6.82
CA PHE A 177 -1.68 12.98 -6.71
C PHE A 177 -2.65 11.85 -6.40
N CYS A 178 -2.16 10.61 -6.56
CA CYS A 178 -2.85 9.41 -6.08
C CYS A 178 -1.88 8.45 -5.42
N GLN A 179 -2.42 7.57 -4.57
CA GLN A 179 -1.67 6.49 -3.92
C GLN A 179 -2.27 5.15 -4.34
N ILE A 180 -1.43 4.30 -4.95
CA ILE A 180 -1.84 3.00 -5.49
C ILE A 180 -0.94 1.88 -4.96
N GLN A 181 -1.50 0.68 -4.83
CA GLN A 181 -0.72 -0.53 -4.64
C GLN A 181 0.00 -0.87 -5.96
N TYR A 182 1.33 -1.07 -5.92
CA TYR A 182 2.07 -1.46 -7.10
C TYR A 182 3.37 -2.19 -6.76
N ASN A 183 3.56 -3.38 -7.33
CA ASN A 183 4.75 -4.21 -7.23
C ASN A 183 4.80 -5.20 -8.41
N PHE A 184 5.90 -5.90 -8.62
CA PHE A 184 6.09 -6.77 -9.79
C PHE A 184 5.17 -8.01 -9.84
N MET A 185 4.48 -8.35 -8.75
CA MET A 185 3.47 -9.43 -8.73
C MET A 185 2.06 -8.92 -9.07
N ASP A 186 1.82 -7.62 -8.95
CA ASP A 186 0.49 -7.01 -9.02
C ASP A 186 0.38 -5.99 -10.18
N GLU A 187 1.08 -6.24 -11.30
CA GLU A 187 1.09 -5.35 -12.48
C GLU A 187 -0.29 -5.12 -13.11
N GLN A 188 -1.21 -6.06 -12.92
CA GLN A 188 -2.57 -6.01 -13.46
C GLN A 188 -3.65 -6.02 -12.36
N TYR A 189 -3.25 -5.77 -11.12
CA TYR A 189 -4.14 -5.77 -9.98
C TYR A 189 -4.52 -4.35 -9.58
N GLN A 190 -5.80 -4.10 -9.31
CA GLN A 190 -6.37 -2.78 -8.99
C GLN A 190 -6.07 -1.75 -10.10
N ALA A 191 -5.37 -0.65 -9.80
CA ALA A 191 -4.94 0.32 -10.82
C ALA A 191 -3.93 -0.27 -11.80
N GLY A 192 -3.01 -1.08 -11.32
CA GLY A 192 -1.96 -1.74 -12.09
C GLY A 192 -1.09 -0.79 -12.91
N THR A 193 -0.35 -1.35 -13.87
CA THR A 193 0.52 -0.56 -14.77
C THR A 193 -0.27 0.40 -15.66
N GLU A 194 -1.47 -0.01 -16.08
CA GLU A 194 -2.33 0.86 -16.90
C GLU A 194 -2.80 2.08 -16.11
N GLY A 195 -3.26 1.89 -14.86
CA GLY A 195 -3.67 3.00 -13.99
C GLY A 195 -2.50 3.91 -13.62
N LEU A 196 -1.32 3.33 -13.33
CA LEU A 196 -0.09 4.08 -13.10
C LEU A 196 0.19 5.08 -14.24
N ARG A 197 0.19 4.60 -15.49
CA ARG A 197 0.42 5.43 -16.68
C ARG A 197 -0.73 6.42 -16.90
N TYR A 198 -1.97 5.96 -16.75
CA TYR A 198 -3.15 6.79 -16.93
C TYR A 198 -3.15 8.03 -16.03
N ALA A 199 -2.81 7.86 -14.75
CA ALA A 199 -2.68 8.97 -13.81
C ALA A 199 -1.48 9.87 -14.12
N ALA A 200 -0.32 9.28 -14.47
CA ALA A 200 0.88 10.02 -14.83
C ALA A 200 0.70 10.89 -16.09
N ASP A 201 -0.03 10.40 -17.10
CA ASP A 201 -0.35 11.15 -18.32
C ASP A 201 -1.25 12.37 -18.04
N ARG A 202 -2.07 12.31 -16.98
CA ARG A 202 -2.87 13.44 -16.48
C ARG A 202 -2.12 14.36 -15.52
N GLY A 203 -0.83 14.10 -15.32
CA GLY A 203 0.06 14.91 -14.51
C GLY A 203 -0.01 14.66 -13.01
N LEU A 204 -0.73 13.63 -12.54
CA LEU A 204 -0.77 13.30 -11.13
C LEU A 204 0.61 12.82 -10.66
N GLY A 205 0.98 13.20 -9.44
CA GLY A 205 2.05 12.54 -8.70
C GLY A 205 1.59 11.15 -8.25
N ILE A 206 2.48 10.16 -8.28
CA ILE A 206 2.09 8.80 -7.90
C ILE A 206 2.91 8.35 -6.71
N VAL A 207 2.19 8.10 -5.61
CA VAL A 207 2.73 7.49 -4.41
C VAL A 207 2.41 5.99 -4.47
N VAL A 208 3.44 5.16 -4.36
CA VAL A 208 3.27 3.71 -4.41
C VAL A 208 3.27 3.14 -3.00
N MET A 209 2.20 2.45 -2.64
CA MET A 209 2.10 1.64 -1.43
C MET A 209 2.27 0.15 -1.77
N GLU A 210 2.60 -0.66 -0.76
CA GLU A 210 2.81 -2.10 -0.89
C GLU A 210 3.86 -2.54 -1.94
N PRO A 211 4.99 -1.83 -2.06
CA PRO A 211 6.04 -2.23 -3.01
C PRO A 211 6.62 -3.61 -2.70
N LEU A 212 6.51 -4.04 -1.43
CA LEU A 212 6.97 -5.33 -0.92
C LEU A 212 5.80 -6.29 -0.61
N ARG A 213 4.59 -5.96 -1.07
CA ARG A 213 3.36 -6.75 -0.86
C ARG A 213 3.17 -7.14 0.62
N GLY A 214 3.13 -6.13 1.50
CA GLY A 214 3.01 -6.34 2.95
C GLY A 214 4.20 -7.06 3.58
N GLY A 215 5.36 -7.11 2.91
CA GLY A 215 6.55 -7.84 3.34
C GLY A 215 6.63 -9.27 2.78
N MET A 216 5.66 -9.75 2.01
CA MET A 216 5.69 -11.10 1.42
C MET A 216 6.86 -11.27 0.45
N LEU A 217 7.23 -10.24 -0.30
CA LEU A 217 8.34 -10.28 -1.27
C LEU A 217 9.74 -10.22 -0.60
N THR A 218 9.80 -10.14 0.72
CA THR A 218 11.09 -10.10 1.45
C THR A 218 11.54 -11.48 1.97
N LYS A 219 10.70 -12.52 1.77
CA LYS A 219 10.94 -13.84 2.32
C LYS A 219 12.10 -14.54 1.61
N ASP A 220 12.88 -15.26 2.40
CA ASP A 220 13.99 -16.08 1.92
C ASP A 220 13.47 -17.40 1.36
N ILE A 221 13.16 -17.42 0.06
CA ILE A 221 12.65 -18.60 -0.65
C ILE A 221 13.76 -19.12 -1.58
N PRO A 222 14.34 -20.31 -1.31
CA PRO A 222 15.50 -20.81 -2.05
C PRO A 222 15.30 -20.91 -3.58
N SER A 223 14.07 -21.24 -4.04
CA SER A 223 13.79 -21.30 -5.49
C SER A 223 13.79 -19.92 -6.14
N ILE A 224 13.32 -18.90 -5.43
CA ILE A 224 13.33 -17.50 -5.88
C ILE A 224 14.75 -16.93 -5.81
N ASN A 225 15.49 -17.19 -4.75
CA ASN A 225 16.86 -16.69 -4.60
C ASN A 225 17.78 -17.19 -5.72
N ARG A 226 17.66 -18.47 -6.14
CA ARG A 226 18.40 -18.99 -7.30
C ARG A 226 18.14 -18.22 -8.60
N ILE A 227 16.97 -17.60 -8.75
CA ILE A 227 16.68 -16.75 -9.89
C ILE A 227 17.46 -15.44 -9.78
N TRP A 228 17.41 -14.78 -8.62
CA TRP A 228 18.13 -13.53 -8.37
C TRP A 228 19.65 -13.69 -8.42
N GLU A 229 20.20 -14.84 -8.01
CA GLU A 229 21.64 -15.16 -8.06
C GLU A 229 22.21 -15.19 -9.48
N ARG A 230 21.39 -15.30 -10.52
CA ARG A 230 21.82 -15.28 -11.93
C ARG A 230 22.08 -13.86 -12.45
N ALA A 231 21.64 -12.85 -11.73
CA ALA A 231 21.90 -11.46 -12.09
C ALA A 231 23.40 -11.13 -12.02
N SER A 232 23.84 -10.23 -12.88
CA SER A 232 25.23 -9.73 -12.88
C SER A 232 25.56 -8.92 -11.61
N VAL A 233 24.53 -8.34 -10.95
CA VAL A 233 24.67 -7.59 -9.70
C VAL A 233 23.85 -8.28 -8.61
N HIS A 234 24.54 -8.64 -7.54
CA HIS A 234 23.86 -9.24 -6.37
C HIS A 234 23.04 -8.20 -5.62
N ARG A 235 21.75 -8.48 -5.44
CA ARG A 235 20.79 -7.67 -4.69
C ARG A 235 19.95 -8.56 -3.79
N SER A 236 19.54 -8.03 -2.63
CA SER A 236 18.56 -8.71 -1.78
C SER A 236 17.18 -8.76 -2.47
N PRO A 237 16.30 -9.69 -2.08
CA PRO A 237 14.90 -9.70 -2.55
C PRO A 237 14.20 -8.35 -2.33
N ILE A 238 14.49 -7.68 -1.21
CA ILE A 238 13.96 -6.36 -0.87
C ILE A 238 14.43 -5.31 -1.88
N GLU A 239 15.74 -5.27 -2.16
CA GLU A 239 16.32 -4.34 -3.11
C GLU A 239 15.76 -4.58 -4.53
N TRP A 240 15.63 -5.84 -4.96
CA TRP A 240 15.01 -6.18 -6.23
C TRP A 240 13.61 -5.60 -6.34
N ALA A 241 12.74 -5.86 -5.36
CA ALA A 241 11.35 -5.41 -5.37
C ALA A 241 11.23 -3.89 -5.36
N LEU A 242 12.02 -3.19 -4.54
CA LEU A 242 12.02 -1.73 -4.50
C LEU A 242 12.54 -1.12 -5.80
N ARG A 243 13.64 -1.66 -6.35
CA ARG A 243 14.22 -1.18 -7.62
C ARG A 243 13.29 -1.39 -8.79
N TRP A 244 12.49 -2.46 -8.80
CA TRP A 244 11.49 -2.65 -9.84
C TRP A 244 10.48 -1.51 -9.86
N VAL A 245 9.97 -1.10 -8.70
CA VAL A 245 9.04 0.05 -8.62
C VAL A 245 9.75 1.35 -9.00
N TRP A 246 10.94 1.61 -8.48
CA TRP A 246 11.71 2.81 -8.83
C TRP A 246 12.14 2.85 -10.30
N ASN A 247 12.20 1.72 -10.97
CA ASN A 247 12.51 1.66 -12.41
C ASN A 247 11.42 2.34 -13.27
N HIS A 248 10.20 2.50 -12.75
CA HIS A 248 9.12 3.23 -13.40
C HIS A 248 9.27 4.74 -13.15
N PRO A 249 9.47 5.55 -14.22
CA PRO A 249 9.61 6.99 -14.08
C PRO A 249 8.34 7.68 -13.55
N GLU A 250 7.20 7.04 -13.68
CA GLU A 250 5.90 7.52 -13.20
C GLU A 250 5.77 7.48 -11.67
N ALA A 251 6.43 6.54 -11.00
CA ALA A 251 6.39 6.43 -9.54
C ALA A 251 7.18 7.57 -8.90
N THR A 252 6.50 8.49 -8.23
CA THR A 252 7.13 9.66 -7.61
C THR A 252 7.74 9.30 -6.25
N VAL A 253 6.95 8.67 -5.37
CA VAL A 253 7.35 8.24 -4.03
C VAL A 253 7.00 6.77 -3.85
N VAL A 254 7.91 5.99 -3.30
CA VAL A 254 7.66 4.60 -2.90
C VAL A 254 7.66 4.52 -1.39
N LEU A 255 6.50 4.18 -0.80
CA LEU A 255 6.34 4.07 0.64
C LEU A 255 6.92 2.74 1.14
N SER A 256 7.72 2.81 2.16
CA SER A 256 8.13 1.64 2.92
C SER A 256 7.69 1.74 4.38
N GLY A 257 6.99 0.71 4.86
CA GLY A 257 6.69 0.51 6.28
C GLY A 257 7.85 -0.23 6.93
N MET A 258 8.67 0.48 7.68
CA MET A 258 9.87 -0.05 8.32
C MET A 258 9.61 -0.25 9.81
N SER A 259 9.83 -1.47 10.30
CA SER A 259 9.55 -1.86 11.68
C SER A 259 10.81 -1.98 12.56
N ASP A 260 11.98 -1.84 11.96
CA ASP A 260 13.25 -1.81 12.68
C ASP A 260 14.28 -0.88 11.99
N TYR A 261 15.30 -0.53 12.75
CA TYR A 261 16.35 0.41 12.32
C TYR A 261 17.20 -0.11 11.15
N LYS A 262 17.38 -1.43 11.04
CA LYS A 262 18.12 -2.06 9.96
C LYS A 262 17.42 -1.84 8.63
N GLN A 263 16.09 -2.04 8.59
CA GLN A 263 15.27 -1.79 7.40
C GLN A 263 15.37 -0.34 6.92
N VAL A 264 15.37 0.64 7.85
CA VAL A 264 15.56 2.05 7.49
C VAL A 264 16.89 2.27 6.80
N ARG A 265 17.97 1.77 7.38
CA ARG A 265 19.32 1.93 6.82
C ARG A 265 19.47 1.24 5.45
N GLU A 266 18.97 0.02 5.32
CA GLU A 266 19.04 -0.73 4.06
C GLU A 266 18.24 -0.05 2.96
N ASN A 267 17.00 0.40 3.25
CA ASN A 267 16.15 1.07 2.26
C ASN A 267 16.73 2.42 1.81
N LEU A 268 17.38 3.16 2.70
CA LEU A 268 18.11 4.38 2.34
C LEU A 268 19.24 4.06 1.35
N VAL A 269 20.05 3.04 1.63
CA VAL A 269 21.13 2.60 0.72
C VAL A 269 20.57 2.14 -0.63
N TYR A 270 19.46 1.41 -0.65
CA TYR A 270 18.83 0.96 -1.91
C TYR A 270 18.31 2.13 -2.73
N ALA A 271 17.85 3.21 -2.09
CA ALA A 271 17.35 4.40 -2.76
C ALA A 271 18.46 5.27 -3.41
N GLU A 272 19.70 5.21 -2.91
CA GLU A 272 20.79 6.10 -3.36
C GLU A 272 21.07 6.06 -4.87
N ASN A 273 20.86 4.93 -5.53
CA ASN A 273 21.18 4.73 -6.96
C ASN A 273 20.00 4.15 -7.75
N ALA A 274 18.78 4.33 -7.27
CA ALA A 274 17.57 3.76 -7.89
C ALA A 274 16.98 4.69 -8.97
N LEU A 275 17.73 4.88 -10.04
CA LEU A 275 17.31 5.70 -11.19
C LEU A 275 16.18 5.00 -11.97
N PRO A 276 15.27 5.76 -12.61
CA PRO A 276 14.28 5.18 -13.51
C PRO A 276 14.97 4.59 -14.75
N ASN A 277 14.38 3.53 -15.31
CA ASN A 277 14.90 2.80 -16.46
C ASN A 277 16.35 2.30 -16.29
N SER A 278 16.76 1.99 -15.06
CA SER A 278 18.14 1.55 -14.74
C SER A 278 18.31 0.02 -14.68
N LEU A 279 17.22 -0.73 -14.68
CA LEU A 279 17.27 -2.20 -14.79
C LEU A 279 17.50 -2.61 -16.24
N SER A 280 18.42 -3.54 -16.46
CA SER A 280 18.70 -4.09 -17.79
C SER A 280 17.55 -5.00 -18.28
N SER A 281 17.54 -5.33 -19.58
CA SER A 281 16.58 -6.31 -20.12
C SER A 281 16.73 -7.68 -19.46
N GLU A 282 17.95 -8.06 -19.12
CA GLU A 282 18.28 -9.31 -18.42
C GLU A 282 17.73 -9.27 -16.99
N ASP A 283 17.92 -8.15 -16.26
CA ASP A 283 17.34 -7.95 -14.93
C ASP A 283 15.80 -8.04 -14.99
N LEU A 284 15.17 -7.38 -15.95
CA LEU A 284 13.70 -7.40 -16.10
C LEU A 284 13.15 -8.79 -16.42
N ALA A 285 13.89 -9.61 -17.19
CA ALA A 285 13.50 -10.98 -17.48
C ALA A 285 13.46 -11.86 -16.22
N LEU A 286 14.34 -11.61 -15.23
CA LEU A 286 14.34 -12.35 -13.96
C LEU A 286 13.06 -12.12 -13.16
N PHE A 287 12.42 -10.95 -13.23
CA PHE A 287 11.13 -10.71 -12.56
C PHE A 287 10.03 -11.60 -13.13
N GLY A 288 9.96 -11.79 -14.45
CA GLY A 288 9.00 -12.71 -15.06
C GLY A 288 9.21 -14.17 -14.62
N GLU A 289 10.47 -14.59 -14.48
CA GLU A 289 10.79 -15.93 -13.98
C GLU A 289 10.44 -16.08 -12.49
N ALA A 290 10.73 -15.04 -11.67
CA ALA A 290 10.39 -15.04 -10.26
C ALA A 290 8.86 -15.08 -10.06
N GLU A 291 8.11 -14.29 -10.83
CA GLU A 291 6.64 -14.31 -10.82
C GLU A 291 6.10 -15.70 -11.17
N ALA A 292 6.61 -16.32 -12.22
CA ALA A 292 6.22 -17.67 -12.61
C ALA A 292 6.54 -18.70 -11.52
N GLU A 293 7.68 -18.55 -10.82
CA GLU A 293 8.06 -19.44 -9.72
C GLU A 293 7.17 -19.24 -8.50
N TYR A 294 6.82 -18.00 -8.14
CA TYR A 294 5.83 -17.71 -7.09
C TYR A 294 4.48 -18.36 -7.45
N LYS A 295 3.98 -18.19 -8.67
CA LYS A 295 2.70 -18.77 -9.13
C LYS A 295 2.68 -20.29 -9.09
N ARG A 296 3.80 -20.97 -9.33
CA ARG A 296 3.89 -22.45 -9.19
C ARG A 296 3.63 -22.95 -7.77
N ARG A 297 3.75 -22.11 -6.77
CA ARG A 297 3.50 -22.44 -5.35
C ARG A 297 2.03 -22.32 -4.95
N ILE A 298 1.16 -21.87 -5.85
CA ILE A 298 -0.30 -21.85 -5.64
C ILE A 298 -0.81 -23.28 -5.41
N GLN A 299 -1.55 -23.47 -4.33
CA GLN A 299 -2.08 -24.77 -3.94
C GLN A 299 -3.51 -25.01 -4.43
N ILE A 300 -4.34 -23.99 -4.48
CA ILE A 300 -5.73 -24.07 -4.90
C ILE A 300 -5.87 -23.28 -6.20
N PRO A 301 -6.17 -23.93 -7.35
CA PRO A 301 -6.17 -23.27 -8.67
C PRO A 301 -7.44 -22.42 -8.89
N CYS A 302 -7.82 -21.61 -7.91
CA CYS A 302 -8.95 -20.69 -8.00
C CYS A 302 -8.59 -19.48 -8.85
N THR A 303 -9.45 -19.15 -9.82
CA THR A 303 -9.28 -18.00 -10.73
C THR A 303 -10.06 -16.75 -10.28
N GLY A 304 -10.75 -16.80 -9.13
CA GLY A 304 -11.57 -15.70 -8.64
C GLY A 304 -12.81 -15.36 -9.47
N CYS A 305 -13.27 -16.28 -10.35
CA CYS A 305 -14.38 -16.05 -11.28
C CYS A 305 -15.75 -15.85 -10.64
N ARG A 306 -15.89 -16.16 -9.35
CA ARG A 306 -17.10 -15.96 -8.52
C ARG A 306 -18.35 -16.77 -8.93
N TYR A 307 -18.27 -17.73 -9.84
CA TYR A 307 -19.43 -18.57 -10.17
C TYR A 307 -19.98 -19.37 -8.97
N CYS A 308 -19.13 -19.66 -7.98
CA CYS A 308 -19.52 -20.28 -6.71
C CYS A 308 -20.26 -19.35 -5.75
N MET A 309 -20.43 -18.08 -6.12
CA MET A 309 -21.10 -17.07 -5.28
C MET A 309 -22.52 -16.77 -5.78
N PRO A 310 -23.48 -16.36 -4.90
CA PRO A 310 -23.32 -16.34 -3.44
C PRO A 310 -23.31 -17.74 -2.83
N CYS A 311 -22.54 -17.92 -1.76
CA CYS A 311 -22.57 -19.17 -0.98
C CYS A 311 -23.78 -19.16 -0.01
N PRO A 312 -24.60 -20.23 0.07
CA PRO A 312 -25.75 -20.27 0.98
C PRO A 312 -25.35 -20.22 2.47
N SER A 313 -24.12 -20.65 2.80
CA SER A 313 -23.54 -20.53 4.15
C SER A 313 -22.75 -19.24 4.35
N ASN A 314 -22.91 -18.27 3.46
CA ASN A 314 -22.25 -16.96 3.51
C ASN A 314 -20.71 -17.03 3.62
N VAL A 315 -20.07 -17.98 2.93
CA VAL A 315 -18.61 -18.08 2.84
C VAL A 315 -18.09 -17.24 1.68
N SER A 316 -17.04 -16.44 1.93
CA SER A 316 -16.31 -15.69 0.89
C SER A 316 -15.29 -16.61 0.19
N ILE A 317 -15.78 -17.56 -0.63
CA ILE A 317 -14.97 -18.65 -1.16
C ILE A 317 -13.73 -18.17 -1.94
N PRO A 318 -13.84 -17.22 -2.92
CA PRO A 318 -12.67 -16.78 -3.66
C PRO A 318 -11.61 -16.11 -2.77
N GLU A 319 -12.02 -15.26 -1.84
CA GLU A 319 -11.13 -14.54 -0.93
C GLU A 319 -10.44 -15.50 0.06
N CYS A 320 -11.18 -16.50 0.56
CA CYS A 320 -10.60 -17.55 1.39
C CYS A 320 -9.45 -18.26 0.67
N PHE A 321 -9.65 -18.63 -0.59
CA PHE A 321 -8.62 -19.29 -1.40
C PHE A 321 -7.48 -18.35 -1.77
N GLU A 322 -7.76 -17.10 -2.05
CA GLU A 322 -6.75 -16.10 -2.34
C GLU A 322 -5.76 -15.95 -1.19
N PHE A 323 -6.24 -15.71 0.04
CA PHE A 323 -5.37 -15.53 1.20
C PHE A 323 -4.60 -16.81 1.55
N TYR A 324 -5.21 -17.98 1.43
CA TYR A 324 -4.50 -19.25 1.60
C TYR A 324 -3.37 -19.41 0.59
N ASN A 325 -3.66 -19.16 -0.69
CA ASN A 325 -2.66 -19.21 -1.76
C ASN A 325 -1.53 -18.20 -1.55
N GLN A 326 -1.84 -17.00 -1.07
CA GLN A 326 -0.82 -16.01 -0.72
C GLN A 326 0.14 -16.55 0.35
N GLY A 327 -0.38 -17.18 1.40
CA GLY A 327 0.43 -17.82 2.43
C GLY A 327 1.40 -18.87 1.87
N CYS A 328 0.90 -19.73 0.97
CA CYS A 328 1.70 -20.78 0.33
C CYS A 328 2.69 -20.22 -0.70
N MET A 329 2.23 -19.27 -1.52
CA MET A 329 2.99 -18.67 -2.60
C MET A 329 4.24 -17.96 -2.08
N PHE A 330 4.09 -17.18 -1.02
CA PHE A 330 5.16 -16.34 -0.48
C PHE A 330 5.86 -16.92 0.77
N ASP A 331 5.47 -18.12 1.19
CA ASP A 331 5.92 -18.68 2.48
C ASP A 331 5.73 -17.70 3.64
N ALA A 332 4.55 -17.08 3.67
CA ALA A 332 4.21 -15.99 4.58
C ALA A 332 2.85 -16.23 5.28
N PRO A 333 2.69 -17.34 6.02
CA PRO A 333 1.40 -17.70 6.62
C PRO A 333 0.88 -16.64 7.60
N GLU A 334 1.76 -15.93 8.31
CA GLU A 334 1.35 -14.91 9.28
C GLU A 334 0.73 -13.68 8.60
N VAL A 335 1.28 -13.27 7.45
CA VAL A 335 0.72 -12.16 6.67
C VAL A 335 -0.60 -12.57 6.04
N ALA A 336 -0.68 -13.81 5.53
CA ALA A 336 -1.92 -14.37 4.99
C ALA A 336 -3.03 -14.43 6.05
N LYS A 337 -2.73 -14.90 7.27
CA LYS A 337 -3.68 -14.90 8.40
C LYS A 337 -4.14 -13.51 8.78
N PHE A 338 -3.23 -12.53 8.83
CA PHE A 338 -3.58 -11.13 9.09
C PHE A 338 -4.55 -10.61 8.03
N ASN A 339 -4.28 -10.84 6.74
CA ASN A 339 -5.16 -10.42 5.67
C ASN A 339 -6.50 -11.20 5.70
N TYR A 340 -6.46 -12.51 5.99
CA TYR A 340 -7.66 -13.34 6.12
C TYR A 340 -8.61 -12.85 7.21
N ALA A 341 -8.11 -12.24 8.29
CA ALA A 341 -8.94 -11.67 9.35
C ALA A 341 -9.90 -10.56 8.86
N TRP A 342 -9.64 -9.97 7.69
CA TRP A 342 -10.52 -8.99 7.05
C TRP A 342 -11.64 -9.60 6.19
N VAL A 343 -11.62 -10.92 5.96
CA VAL A 343 -12.75 -11.63 5.33
C VAL A 343 -13.98 -11.48 6.22
N GLY A 344 -15.11 -11.11 5.62
CA GLY A 344 -16.34 -10.78 6.36
C GLY A 344 -16.43 -9.37 6.89
N ALA A 345 -15.40 -8.54 6.74
CA ALA A 345 -15.47 -7.12 7.07
C ALA A 345 -16.31 -6.34 6.03
N PHE A 346 -16.86 -5.21 6.45
CA PHE A 346 -17.63 -4.28 5.59
C PHE A 346 -18.82 -4.92 4.86
N GLY A 347 -19.45 -5.94 5.47
CA GLY A 347 -20.63 -6.63 4.89
C GLY A 347 -20.30 -7.69 3.85
N SER A 348 -19.04 -8.03 3.67
CA SER A 348 -18.61 -9.15 2.81
C SER A 348 -19.02 -10.51 3.41
N PRO A 349 -19.15 -11.58 2.59
CA PRO A 349 -19.29 -12.94 3.08
C PRO A 349 -18.14 -13.35 4.02
N GLY A 350 -18.38 -14.35 4.86
CA GLY A 350 -17.50 -14.68 5.98
C GLY A 350 -16.46 -15.78 5.71
N PHE A 351 -15.99 -16.39 6.77
CA PHE A 351 -14.83 -17.28 6.82
C PHE A 351 -15.10 -18.69 6.29
N ALA A 352 -14.04 -19.41 5.89
CA ALA A 352 -14.06 -20.79 5.44
C ALA A 352 -14.70 -21.77 6.46
N SER A 353 -14.52 -21.50 7.77
CA SER A 353 -15.10 -22.28 8.86
C SER A 353 -16.63 -22.27 8.91
N GLN A 354 -17.29 -21.38 8.18
CA GLN A 354 -18.76 -21.35 8.06
C GLN A 354 -19.30 -22.34 7.02
N CYS A 355 -18.44 -23.04 6.28
CA CYS A 355 -18.83 -23.98 5.25
C CYS A 355 -19.61 -25.18 5.85
N GLN A 356 -20.81 -25.46 5.31
CA GLN A 356 -21.65 -26.59 5.70
C GLN A 356 -21.56 -27.76 4.73
N GLU A 357 -20.60 -27.77 3.82
CA GLU A 357 -20.32 -28.83 2.86
C GLU A 357 -21.52 -29.21 1.97
N CYS A 358 -22.38 -28.27 1.62
CA CYS A 358 -23.57 -28.52 0.80
C CYS A 358 -23.28 -28.93 -0.67
N GLY A 359 -22.05 -28.64 -1.17
CA GLY A 359 -21.61 -29.05 -2.51
C GLY A 359 -22.06 -28.13 -3.67
N GLU A 360 -22.99 -27.18 -3.46
CA GLU A 360 -23.55 -26.36 -4.54
C GLU A 360 -22.48 -25.53 -5.31
N CYS A 361 -21.40 -25.19 -4.64
CA CYS A 361 -20.30 -24.42 -5.23
C CYS A 361 -19.42 -25.26 -6.16
N GLU A 362 -19.31 -26.56 -5.95
CA GLU A 362 -18.52 -27.48 -6.80
C GLU A 362 -19.12 -27.63 -8.18
N GLU A 363 -20.46 -27.82 -8.27
CA GLU A 363 -21.20 -27.95 -9.53
C GLU A 363 -21.04 -26.68 -10.40
N LYS A 364 -20.83 -25.53 -9.77
CA LYS A 364 -20.68 -24.22 -10.44
C LYS A 364 -19.23 -23.88 -10.79
N CYS A 365 -18.24 -24.65 -10.28
CA CYS A 365 -16.84 -24.33 -10.43
C CYS A 365 -16.28 -24.75 -11.80
N PRO A 366 -15.91 -23.82 -12.70
CA PRO A 366 -15.38 -24.17 -14.01
C PRO A 366 -13.96 -24.78 -13.93
N GLN A 367 -13.29 -24.66 -12.77
CA GLN A 367 -11.97 -25.26 -12.53
C GLN A 367 -12.07 -26.66 -11.90
N GLY A 368 -13.25 -27.15 -11.60
CA GLY A 368 -13.45 -28.47 -10.97
C GLY A 368 -12.85 -28.63 -9.59
N ILE A 369 -12.79 -27.53 -8.82
CA ILE A 369 -12.20 -27.52 -7.47
C ILE A 369 -13.19 -28.18 -6.50
N SER A 370 -12.72 -29.16 -5.70
CA SER A 370 -13.46 -29.70 -4.55
C SER A 370 -13.50 -28.66 -3.43
N ILE A 371 -14.36 -27.64 -3.62
CA ILE A 371 -14.39 -26.43 -2.80
C ILE A 371 -14.55 -26.70 -1.30
N PRO A 372 -15.53 -27.54 -0.83
CA PRO A 372 -15.67 -27.82 0.61
C PRO A 372 -14.41 -28.44 1.21
N GLU A 373 -13.76 -29.38 0.48
CA GLU A 373 -12.51 -30.00 0.93
C GLU A 373 -11.37 -28.98 1.04
N GLN A 374 -11.24 -28.09 0.06
CA GLN A 374 -10.21 -27.07 0.09
C GLN A 374 -10.48 -26.02 1.18
N LEU A 375 -11.75 -25.67 1.46
CA LEU A 375 -12.10 -24.76 2.54
C LEU A 375 -11.71 -25.30 3.93
N LYS A 376 -11.69 -26.61 4.14
CA LYS A 376 -11.17 -27.22 5.38
C LYS A 376 -9.68 -26.96 5.61
N LYS A 377 -8.89 -26.79 4.54
CA LYS A 377 -7.46 -26.44 4.68
C LYS A 377 -7.26 -24.97 5.03
N VAL A 378 -8.25 -24.13 4.70
CA VAL A 378 -8.21 -22.69 4.95
C VAL A 378 -8.73 -22.34 6.35
N ALA A 379 -9.71 -23.11 6.86
CA ALA A 379 -10.32 -22.92 8.17
C ALA A 379 -9.33 -23.23 9.30
#